data_ff5893e512c946e08de82ce8e7de0c0b
#
_entry.id   ff5893e512c946e08de82ce8e7de0c0b
#
_cell.length_a   1.000
_cell.length_b   1.000
_cell.length_c   1.000
_cell.angle_alpha   90.00
_cell.angle_beta   90.00
_cell.angle_gamma   90.00
#
_symmetry.space_group_name_H-M   'P 1'
#
loop_
_entity.id
_entity.type
_entity.pdbx_description
1 polymer ?
#
loop_
_entity_poly.entity_id
_entity_poly.type
_entity_poly.pdbx_seq_one_letter_code
_entity_poly.pdbx_strand_id
1 'polypeptide(L)'
;EKVAIENQSWEQYYEVMEEDLKNGDSIISDYPFSVKQKDKIKNLAEKYEYQVVTFRLIGDLEVLFKRSQKRDLDPKRHLSHLVSRYHKGDVLEDRSKADCLVTYDIFMDRCKNRGYGTFELGHLIEVDVTDFSKIDYPALIKELCDLVEE
;
A
#
# COMPACT_ATOMS: atom_id res chain seq x y z
N GLU A 1 18.55 -9.86 -9.41
CA GLU A 1 17.54 -10.92 -9.32
C GLU A 1 16.27 -10.40 -8.65
N LYS A 2 16.31 -9.84 -7.42
CA LYS A 2 15.15 -9.31 -6.69
C LYS A 2 14.37 -8.24 -7.49
N VAL A 3 15.05 -7.26 -8.07
CA VAL A 3 14.43 -6.19 -8.87
C VAL A 3 13.72 -6.74 -10.11
N ALA A 4 14.29 -7.77 -10.75
CA ALA A 4 13.64 -8.41 -11.91
C ALA A 4 12.33 -9.12 -11.52
N ILE A 5 12.32 -9.79 -10.36
CA ILE A 5 11.14 -10.45 -9.82
C ILE A 5 10.07 -9.39 -9.42
N GLU A 6 10.49 -8.29 -8.79
CA GLU A 6 9.59 -7.20 -8.45
C GLU A 6 8.93 -6.60 -9.70
N ASN A 7 9.71 -6.33 -10.75
CA ASN A 7 9.17 -5.80 -12.01
C ASN A 7 8.20 -6.79 -12.67
N GLN A 8 8.55 -8.08 -12.71
CA GLN A 8 7.65 -9.11 -13.23
C GLN A 8 6.35 -9.21 -12.45
N SER A 9 6.41 -9.09 -11.12
CA SER A 9 5.21 -9.08 -10.27
C SER A 9 4.32 -7.87 -10.55
N TRP A 10 4.91 -6.70 -10.83
CA TRP A 10 4.16 -5.52 -11.21
C TRP A 10 3.49 -5.67 -12.58
N GLU A 11 4.16 -6.24 -13.57
CA GLU A 11 3.53 -6.49 -14.87
C GLU A 11 2.36 -7.46 -14.73
N GLN A 12 2.51 -8.56 -13.99
CA GLN A 12 1.40 -9.48 -13.69
C GLN A 12 0.25 -8.79 -12.94
N TYR A 13 0.56 -7.91 -11.99
CA TYR A 13 -0.46 -7.13 -11.29
C TYR A 13 -1.29 -6.28 -12.25
N TYR A 14 -0.65 -5.60 -13.19
CA TYR A 14 -1.34 -4.78 -14.17
C TYR A 14 -2.13 -5.61 -15.19
N GLU A 15 -1.63 -6.78 -15.57
CA GLU A 15 -2.36 -7.72 -16.45
C GLU A 15 -3.66 -8.20 -15.78
N VAL A 16 -3.61 -8.60 -14.51
CA VAL A 16 -4.79 -9.02 -13.75
C VAL A 16 -5.77 -7.85 -13.59
N MET A 17 -5.26 -6.67 -13.20
CA MET A 17 -6.10 -5.46 -13.10
C MET A 17 -6.78 -5.14 -14.42
N GLU A 18 -6.06 -5.23 -15.55
CA GLU A 18 -6.65 -4.98 -16.86
C GLU A 18 -7.75 -5.99 -17.23
N GLU A 19 -7.56 -7.26 -16.86
CA GLU A 19 -8.57 -8.30 -17.09
C GLU A 19 -9.83 -8.04 -16.28
N ASP A 20 -9.69 -7.71 -14.98
CA ASP A 20 -10.82 -7.38 -14.10
C ASP A 20 -11.58 -6.15 -14.63
N LEU A 21 -10.87 -5.09 -15.05
CA LEU A 21 -11.47 -3.90 -15.63
C LEU A 21 -12.25 -4.21 -16.95
N LYS A 22 -11.72 -5.08 -17.80
CA LYS A 22 -12.41 -5.54 -19.02
C LYS A 22 -13.70 -6.28 -18.71
N ASN A 23 -13.73 -7.03 -17.61
CA ASN A 23 -14.89 -7.80 -17.17
C ASN A 23 -15.96 -6.94 -16.48
N GLY A 24 -15.67 -5.67 -16.19
CA GLY A 24 -16.58 -4.77 -15.47
C GLY A 24 -16.52 -4.96 -13.95
N ASP A 25 -15.47 -5.59 -13.42
CA ASP A 25 -15.34 -5.86 -12.00
C ASP A 25 -14.87 -4.62 -11.24
N SER A 26 -15.40 -4.40 -10.05
CA SER A 26 -14.90 -3.39 -9.12
C SER A 26 -13.63 -3.88 -8.43
N ILE A 27 -12.61 -3.03 -8.36
CA ILE A 27 -11.30 -3.40 -7.80
C ILE A 27 -11.04 -2.60 -6.53
N ILE A 28 -10.67 -3.29 -5.45
CA ILE A 28 -10.09 -2.70 -4.25
C ILE A 28 -8.64 -3.15 -4.16
N SER A 29 -7.71 -2.20 -4.13
CA SER A 29 -6.28 -2.49 -4.03
C SER A 29 -5.66 -1.82 -2.82
N ASP A 30 -5.00 -2.61 -1.97
CA ASP A 30 -4.28 -2.18 -0.78
C ASP A 30 -2.77 -2.27 -1.01
N TYR A 31 -2.15 -1.14 -1.28
CA TYR A 31 -0.71 -1.04 -1.46
C TYR A 31 -0.24 0.40 -1.17
N PRO A 32 0.96 0.63 -0.62
CA PRO A 32 1.53 1.96 -0.50
C PRO A 32 2.00 2.46 -1.88
N PHE A 33 1.03 2.82 -2.72
CA PHE A 33 1.30 3.33 -4.06
C PHE A 33 2.16 4.59 -4.03
N SER A 34 3.00 4.73 -5.04
CA SER A 34 3.89 5.86 -5.25
C SER A 34 3.74 6.40 -6.66
N VAL A 35 4.49 7.44 -6.97
CA VAL A 35 4.51 8.01 -8.33
C VAL A 35 4.86 6.99 -9.42
N LYS A 36 5.54 5.89 -9.08
CA LYS A 36 5.94 4.85 -10.05
C LYS A 36 4.76 4.10 -10.66
N GLN A 37 3.70 3.89 -9.89
CA GLN A 37 2.52 3.14 -10.33
C GLN A 37 1.44 4.04 -10.93
N LYS A 38 1.51 5.34 -10.64
CA LYS A 38 0.44 6.30 -10.90
C LYS A 38 -0.01 6.30 -12.36
N ASP A 39 0.92 6.48 -13.29
CA ASP A 39 0.59 6.64 -14.71
C ASP A 39 -0.01 5.35 -15.30
N LYS A 40 0.52 4.17 -14.91
CA LYS A 40 0.01 2.90 -15.42
C LYS A 40 -1.42 2.65 -14.95
N ILE A 41 -1.70 2.84 -13.64
CA ILE A 41 -3.04 2.68 -13.09
C ILE A 41 -4.01 3.70 -13.69
N LYS A 42 -3.59 4.97 -13.81
CA LYS A 42 -4.37 6.02 -14.44
C LYS A 42 -4.78 5.63 -15.87
N ASN A 43 -3.82 5.22 -16.69
CA ASN A 43 -4.07 4.85 -18.08
C ASN A 43 -5.04 3.67 -18.20
N LEU A 44 -4.95 2.68 -17.29
CA LEU A 44 -5.89 1.56 -17.28
C LEU A 44 -7.30 2.02 -16.89
N ALA A 45 -7.44 2.83 -15.83
CA ALA A 45 -8.73 3.37 -15.41
C ALA A 45 -9.38 4.21 -16.52
N GLU A 46 -8.63 5.11 -17.15
CA GLU A 46 -9.12 5.94 -18.28
C GLU A 46 -9.52 5.08 -19.49
N LYS A 47 -8.72 4.06 -19.84
CA LYS A 47 -8.99 3.16 -20.97
C LYS A 47 -10.30 2.42 -20.86
N TYR A 48 -10.69 2.04 -19.64
CA TYR A 48 -11.91 1.28 -19.36
C TYR A 48 -13.00 2.12 -18.72
N GLU A 49 -12.84 3.45 -18.68
CA GLU A 49 -13.82 4.43 -18.17
C GLU A 49 -14.19 4.20 -16.70
N TYR A 50 -13.21 3.77 -15.88
CA TYR A 50 -13.41 3.56 -14.45
C TYR A 50 -13.21 4.84 -13.64
N GLN A 51 -14.13 5.05 -12.72
CA GLN A 51 -13.95 6.03 -11.65
C GLN A 51 -12.98 5.49 -10.60
N VAL A 52 -12.05 6.33 -10.16
CA VAL A 52 -11.05 5.96 -9.15
C VAL A 52 -11.29 6.79 -7.89
N VAL A 53 -11.29 6.11 -6.75
CA VAL A 53 -11.28 6.74 -5.43
C VAL A 53 -9.99 6.34 -4.70
N THR A 54 -9.24 7.34 -4.27
CA THR A 54 -8.01 7.14 -3.50
C THR A 54 -8.29 7.38 -2.02
N PHE A 55 -8.16 6.33 -1.20
CA PHE A 55 -8.05 6.49 0.25
C PHE A 55 -6.58 6.67 0.63
N ARG A 56 -6.20 7.88 1.04
CA ARG A 56 -4.85 8.16 1.51
C ARG A 56 -4.81 8.19 3.03
N LEU A 57 -4.15 7.20 3.62
CA LEU A 57 -3.98 7.12 5.06
C LEU A 57 -2.81 8.03 5.47
N ILE A 58 -3.11 9.04 6.23
CA ILE A 58 -2.12 9.97 6.80
C ILE A 58 -2.02 9.77 8.32
N GLY A 59 -0.96 10.25 8.94
CA GLY A 59 -0.82 10.15 10.38
C GLY A 59 0.51 10.68 10.87
N ASP A 60 0.62 10.82 12.20
CA ASP A 60 1.86 11.16 12.84
C ASP A 60 2.94 10.11 12.55
N LEU A 61 4.07 10.55 11.97
CA LEU A 61 5.11 9.64 11.48
C LEU A 61 5.79 8.86 12.61
N GLU A 62 5.89 9.42 13.82
CA GLU A 62 6.42 8.71 14.98
C GLU A 62 5.50 7.55 15.39
N VAL A 63 4.19 7.80 15.39
CA VAL A 63 3.18 6.78 15.68
C VAL A 63 3.22 5.68 14.61
N LEU A 64 3.28 6.07 13.34
CA LEU A 64 3.35 5.12 12.23
C LEU A 64 4.64 4.29 12.24
N PHE A 65 5.77 4.91 12.56
CA PHE A 65 7.04 4.19 12.72
C PHE A 65 6.98 3.15 13.84
N LYS A 66 6.49 3.54 15.03
CA LYS A 66 6.33 2.60 16.16
C LYS A 66 5.42 1.42 15.81
N ARG A 67 4.33 1.68 15.07
CA ARG A 67 3.44 0.62 14.56
C ARG A 67 4.17 -0.31 13.59
N SER A 68 4.95 0.24 12.67
CA SER A 68 5.70 -0.57 11.70
C SER A 68 6.73 -1.46 12.39
N GLN A 69 7.46 -0.95 13.38
CA GLN A 69 8.39 -1.73 14.18
C GLN A 69 7.69 -2.87 14.92
N LYS A 70 6.57 -2.57 15.61
CA LYS A 70 5.80 -3.58 16.32
C LYS A 70 5.31 -4.69 15.38
N ARG A 71 4.80 -4.32 14.20
CA ARG A 71 4.37 -5.28 13.17
C ARG A 71 5.52 -6.14 12.68
N ASP A 72 6.68 -5.55 12.41
CA ASP A 72 7.83 -6.25 11.84
C ASP A 72 8.45 -7.23 12.85
N LEU A 73 8.35 -6.96 14.15
CA LEU A 73 8.76 -7.87 15.21
C LEU A 73 7.70 -8.92 15.59
N ASP A 74 6.46 -8.81 15.08
CA ASP A 74 5.39 -9.77 15.35
C ASP A 74 5.74 -11.15 14.74
N PRO A 75 5.71 -12.25 15.52
CA PRO A 75 5.96 -13.59 15.01
C PRO A 75 5.06 -14.02 13.84
N LYS A 76 3.87 -13.43 13.73
CA LYS A 76 2.93 -13.69 12.63
C LYS A 76 3.35 -13.04 11.31
N ARG A 77 4.22 -12.03 11.35
CA ARG A 77 4.73 -11.39 10.13
C ARG A 77 5.58 -12.38 9.33
N HIS A 78 5.27 -12.57 8.05
CA HIS A 78 6.05 -13.50 7.23
C HIS A 78 7.50 -13.04 7.11
N LEU A 79 8.45 -13.98 7.30
CA LEU A 79 9.87 -13.66 7.41
C LEU A 79 10.44 -13.02 6.14
N SER A 80 9.92 -13.35 4.96
CA SER A 80 10.37 -12.77 3.68
C SER A 80 10.28 -11.24 3.61
N HIS A 81 9.48 -10.60 4.47
CA HIS A 81 9.42 -9.14 4.55
C HIS A 81 10.59 -8.52 5.31
N LEU A 82 11.29 -9.33 6.09
CA LEU A 82 12.30 -8.87 7.06
C LEU A 82 13.72 -9.21 6.66
N VAL A 83 13.90 -10.15 5.72
CA VAL A 83 15.21 -10.63 5.30
C VAL A 83 15.44 -10.41 3.81
N SER A 84 16.71 -10.22 3.43
CA SER A 84 17.12 -10.02 2.04
C SER A 84 17.01 -11.30 1.20
N ARG A 85 17.09 -12.47 1.84
CA ARG A 85 16.93 -13.79 1.23
C ARG A 85 16.03 -14.66 2.10
N TYR A 86 15.09 -15.33 1.50
CA TYR A 86 14.17 -16.24 2.15
C TYR A 86 14.00 -17.52 1.33
N HIS A 87 14.09 -18.67 1.99
CA HIS A 87 13.71 -19.97 1.42
C HIS A 87 12.56 -20.53 2.24
N LYS A 88 11.69 -21.31 1.60
CA LYS A 88 10.54 -21.91 2.27
C LYS A 88 10.99 -22.76 3.45
N GLY A 89 10.55 -22.42 4.65
CA GLY A 89 10.91 -23.10 5.88
C GLY A 89 11.98 -22.40 6.72
N ASP A 90 12.56 -21.30 6.22
CA ASP A 90 13.49 -20.50 7.03
C ASP A 90 12.81 -19.95 8.26
N VAL A 91 13.51 -20.00 9.39
CA VAL A 91 13.08 -19.51 10.70
C VAL A 91 14.13 -18.55 11.24
N LEU A 92 13.69 -17.43 11.77
CA LEU A 92 14.53 -16.49 12.51
C LEU A 92 13.91 -16.31 13.91
N GLU A 93 14.54 -16.91 14.93
CA GLU A 93 14.05 -16.87 16.30
C GLU A 93 14.03 -15.46 16.86
N ASP A 94 15.12 -14.71 16.63
CA ASP A 94 15.24 -13.32 17.05
C ASP A 94 15.04 -12.38 15.86
N ARG A 95 13.83 -11.89 15.68
CA ARG A 95 13.44 -11.01 14.58
C ARG A 95 14.16 -9.66 14.58
N SER A 96 14.69 -9.23 15.73
CA SER A 96 15.47 -8.00 15.80
C SER A 96 16.79 -8.06 15.04
N LYS A 97 17.23 -9.27 14.67
CA LYS A 97 18.45 -9.53 13.88
C LYS A 97 18.19 -9.62 12.36
N ALA A 98 16.97 -9.39 11.94
CA ALA A 98 16.66 -9.42 10.51
C ALA A 98 17.40 -8.29 9.77
N ASP A 99 17.95 -8.61 8.61
CA ASP A 99 18.84 -7.73 7.83
C ASP A 99 18.10 -6.68 6.96
N CYS A 100 16.77 -6.76 6.89
CA CYS A 100 15.93 -5.81 6.14
C CYS A 100 14.96 -5.02 7.03
N LEU A 101 15.21 -4.95 8.33
CA LEU A 101 14.42 -4.09 9.21
C LEU A 101 14.57 -2.62 8.81
N VAL A 102 13.42 -1.94 8.80
CA VAL A 102 13.38 -0.52 8.44
C VAL A 102 13.79 0.33 9.66
N THR A 103 14.92 1.03 9.54
CA THR A 103 15.35 2.00 10.55
C THR A 103 14.50 3.27 10.51
N TYR A 104 14.57 4.09 11.56
CA TYR A 104 13.85 5.36 11.62
C TYR A 104 14.17 6.26 10.42
N ASP A 105 15.44 6.45 10.11
CA ASP A 105 15.89 7.31 9.00
C ASP A 105 15.39 6.81 7.65
N ILE A 106 15.43 5.50 7.41
CA ILE A 106 14.92 4.89 6.20
C ILE A 106 13.39 5.07 6.11
N PHE A 107 12.68 4.92 7.23
CA PHE A 107 11.24 5.12 7.28
C PHE A 107 10.87 6.57 6.94
N MET A 108 11.51 7.53 7.59
CA MET A 108 11.26 8.95 7.36
C MET A 108 11.60 9.38 5.94
N ASP A 109 12.72 8.91 5.39
CA ASP A 109 13.08 9.15 3.99
C ASP A 109 12.02 8.62 3.03
N ARG A 110 11.56 7.38 3.24
CA ARG A 110 10.50 6.78 2.41
C ARG A 110 9.20 7.58 2.48
N CYS A 111 8.77 7.98 3.67
CA CYS A 111 7.54 8.75 3.84
C CYS A 111 7.62 10.13 3.16
N LYS A 112 8.78 10.78 3.19
CA LYS A 112 8.96 12.12 2.63
C LYS A 112 9.26 12.12 1.13
N ASN A 113 10.01 11.14 0.63
CA ASN A 113 10.64 11.23 -0.70
C ASN A 113 10.08 10.25 -1.74
N ARG A 114 9.20 9.31 -1.37
CA ARG A 114 8.60 8.37 -2.32
C ARG A 114 7.25 8.79 -2.90
N GLY A 115 6.76 9.96 -2.54
CA GLY A 115 5.50 10.50 -3.06
C GLY A 115 4.24 9.85 -2.47
N TYR A 116 4.34 9.12 -1.35
CA TYR A 116 3.16 8.55 -0.69
C TYR A 116 2.16 9.61 -0.26
N GLY A 117 2.66 10.74 0.29
CA GLY A 117 1.83 11.86 0.73
C GLY A 117 1.22 12.69 -0.41
N THR A 118 1.57 12.42 -1.66
CA THR A 118 1.08 13.14 -2.86
C THR A 118 0.42 12.22 -3.88
N PHE A 119 0.39 10.90 -3.62
CA PHE A 119 -0.28 9.98 -4.52
C PHE A 119 -1.79 10.18 -4.44
N GLU A 120 -2.40 10.48 -5.56
CA GLU A 120 -3.84 10.54 -5.74
C GLU A 120 -4.22 10.21 -7.18
N LEU A 121 -5.31 9.50 -7.35
CA LEU A 121 -6.00 9.24 -8.61
C LEU A 121 -7.50 9.37 -8.38
N GLY A 122 -8.18 10.10 -9.24
CA GLY A 122 -9.61 10.35 -9.13
C GLY A 122 -9.96 11.16 -7.88
N HIS A 123 -11.01 10.76 -7.18
CA HIS A 123 -11.44 11.42 -5.95
C HIS A 123 -10.53 11.03 -4.76
N LEU A 124 -10.08 12.01 -3.99
CA LEU A 124 -9.21 11.79 -2.84
C LEU A 124 -9.99 11.91 -1.53
N ILE A 125 -9.90 10.87 -0.71
CA ILE A 125 -10.35 10.87 0.68
C ILE A 125 -9.11 10.68 1.57
N GLU A 126 -8.78 11.65 2.42
CA GLU A 126 -7.70 11.53 3.39
C GLU A 126 -8.25 11.07 4.75
N VAL A 127 -7.60 10.05 5.33
CA VAL A 127 -7.98 9.51 6.62
C VAL A 127 -6.80 9.59 7.57
N ASP A 128 -6.94 10.36 8.66
CA ASP A 128 -5.94 10.39 9.73
C ASP A 128 -6.04 9.11 10.58
N VAL A 129 -5.02 8.27 10.47
CA VAL A 129 -4.90 7.00 11.18
C VAL A 129 -3.95 7.09 12.39
N THR A 130 -3.62 8.28 12.84
CA THR A 130 -2.82 8.47 14.07
C THR A 130 -3.49 7.79 15.26
N ASP A 131 -4.81 7.92 15.37
CA ASP A 131 -5.63 7.26 16.39
C ASP A 131 -6.86 6.62 15.74
N PHE A 132 -6.85 5.31 15.56
CA PHE A 132 -7.95 4.56 14.94
C PHE A 132 -9.29 4.72 15.68
N SER A 133 -9.28 5.03 16.98
CA SER A 133 -10.53 5.22 17.75
C SER A 133 -11.29 6.48 17.36
N LYS A 134 -10.66 7.40 16.65
CA LYS A 134 -11.24 8.66 16.18
C LYS A 134 -11.78 8.60 14.75
N ILE A 135 -11.63 7.47 14.07
CA ILE A 135 -12.10 7.31 12.70
C ILE A 135 -13.61 7.05 12.70
N ASP A 136 -14.35 7.90 12.02
CA ASP A 136 -15.78 7.66 11.74
C ASP A 136 -15.95 6.79 10.51
N TYR A 137 -15.85 5.46 10.69
CA TYR A 137 -16.00 4.50 9.61
C TYR A 137 -17.37 4.59 8.90
N PRO A 138 -18.52 4.75 9.61
CA PRO A 138 -19.80 4.94 8.95
C PRO A 138 -19.82 6.14 8.00
N ALA A 139 -19.25 7.28 8.40
CA ALA A 139 -19.18 8.46 7.56
C ALA A 139 -18.30 8.22 6.31
N LEU A 140 -17.14 7.55 6.46
CA LEU A 140 -16.26 7.21 5.35
C LEU A 140 -16.93 6.25 4.34
N ILE A 141 -17.65 5.25 4.85
CA ILE A 141 -18.37 4.30 3.99
C ILE A 141 -19.48 5.02 3.23
N LYS A 142 -20.22 5.90 3.92
CA LYS A 142 -21.26 6.70 3.28
C LYS A 142 -20.69 7.58 2.16
N GLU A 143 -19.59 8.30 2.43
CA GLU A 143 -18.91 9.13 1.43
C GLU A 143 -18.48 8.31 0.21
N LEU A 144 -17.93 7.10 0.41
CA LEU A 144 -17.58 6.21 -0.68
C LEU A 144 -18.82 5.76 -1.48
N CYS A 145 -19.90 5.37 -0.80
CA CYS A 145 -21.14 4.95 -1.48
C CYS A 145 -21.73 6.08 -2.32
N ASP A 146 -21.79 7.30 -1.75
CA ASP A 146 -22.30 8.49 -2.46
C ASP A 146 -21.48 8.74 -3.76
N LEU A 147 -20.16 8.49 -3.76
CA LEU A 147 -19.29 8.67 -4.92
C LEU A 147 -19.45 7.59 -6.01
N VAL A 148 -19.78 6.35 -5.65
CA VAL A 148 -19.90 5.26 -6.62
C VAL A 148 -21.34 5.08 -7.17
N GLU A 149 -22.31 5.79 -6.59
CA GLU A 149 -23.69 5.82 -7.05
C GLU A 149 -23.97 6.96 -8.07
N GLU A 150 -23.04 7.93 -8.19
CA GLU A 150 -23.08 9.01 -9.18
C GLU A 150 -22.55 8.55 -10.57
#